data_9b15291bac25dcda72a8b88f5af40654
#
_entry.id   9b15291bac25dcda72a8b88f5af40654
#
_cell.length_a   1.000
_cell.length_b   1.000
_cell.length_c   1.000
_cell.angle_alpha   90.00
_cell.angle_beta   90.00
_cell.angle_gamma   90.00
#
_symmetry.space_group_name_H-M   'P 1'
#
loop_
_entity.id
_entity.type
_entity.pdbx_description
1 polymer ?
#
loop_
_entity_poly.entity_id
_entity_poly.type
_entity_poly.pdbx_seq_one_letter_code
_entity_poly.pdbx_strand_id
1 'polypeptide(L)'
;STQGVSSAASDVYKRQLLYGDVNPSGHLTQTFPQEDGQWPANTREQFPGKPLGLKPIYSEGVFVGYRWYVANNQIPLFPFGYGLSYTTFAYGTPRLYKTSGAKNAPIKVTFTVTNTGKRAGATVPQIYIGKPSQQGIPVPPKELAGFRKIYLCPGETKTVTITVEPRQLAYWNTQADRFVVMPGLYRIYLGSNVNNTPSMVTYTVR
;
A
#
# COMPACT_ATOMS: atom_id res chain seq x y z
N SER A 1 27.76 13.30 22.68
CA SER A 1 26.63 13.51 23.61
C SER A 1 25.32 13.97 22.92
N THR A 2 25.12 13.63 21.65
CA THR A 2 23.90 13.94 20.90
C THR A 2 22.77 12.94 21.11
N GLN A 3 23.00 11.82 21.77
CA GLN A 3 21.99 10.79 22.04
C GLN A 3 20.95 11.19 23.10
N GLY A 4 21.30 12.05 24.07
CA GLY A 4 20.38 12.46 25.14
C GLY A 4 19.27 13.42 24.67
N VAL A 5 19.54 14.25 23.66
CA VAL A 5 18.57 15.23 23.14
C VAL A 5 17.52 14.54 22.28
N SER A 6 17.89 13.46 21.58
CA SER A 6 16.98 12.68 20.72
C SER A 6 15.94 11.90 21.55
N SER A 7 16.28 11.35 22.71
CA SER A 7 15.35 10.61 23.56
C SER A 7 14.31 11.54 24.20
N ALA A 8 14.72 12.69 24.74
CA ALA A 8 13.81 13.65 25.34
C ALA A 8 12.82 14.24 24.36
N ALA A 9 13.24 14.58 23.13
CA ALA A 9 12.35 15.02 22.06
C ALA A 9 11.35 13.92 21.67
N SER A 10 11.81 12.67 21.55
CA SER A 10 10.95 11.51 21.26
C SER A 10 9.88 11.30 22.33
N ASP A 11 10.20 11.51 23.60
CA ASP A 11 9.25 11.35 24.71
C ASP A 11 8.19 12.46 24.72
N VAL A 12 8.54 13.67 24.35
CA VAL A 12 7.57 14.78 24.19
C VAL A 12 6.57 14.46 23.09
N TYR A 13 7.03 13.97 21.92
CA TYR A 13 6.14 13.60 20.81
C TYR A 13 5.24 12.41 21.16
N LYS A 14 5.77 11.38 21.83
CA LYS A 14 4.97 10.24 22.31
C LYS A 14 3.88 10.68 23.27
N ARG A 15 4.22 11.56 24.21
CA ARG A 15 3.25 12.13 25.16
C ARG A 15 2.11 12.85 24.42
N GLN A 16 2.42 13.72 23.47
CA GLN A 16 1.42 14.45 22.70
C GLN A 16 0.45 13.52 21.98
N LEU A 17 0.95 12.39 21.42
CA LEU A 17 0.11 11.38 20.81
C LEU A 17 -0.73 10.64 21.85
N LEU A 18 -0.15 10.19 22.97
CA LEU A 18 -0.84 9.39 23.98
C LEU A 18 -1.95 10.16 24.69
N TYR A 19 -1.72 11.44 25.00
CA TYR A 19 -2.72 12.32 25.65
C TYR A 19 -3.67 13.00 24.66
N GLY A 20 -3.43 12.81 23.36
CA GLY A 20 -4.31 13.30 22.32
C GLY A 20 -4.15 14.78 21.97
N ASP A 21 -3.06 15.43 22.36
CA ASP A 21 -2.73 16.79 21.95
C ASP A 21 -2.52 16.88 20.44
N VAL A 22 -1.97 15.80 19.86
CA VAL A 22 -1.77 15.63 18.42
C VAL A 22 -2.48 14.38 17.93
N ASN A 23 -3.22 14.49 16.84
CA ASN A 23 -3.88 13.34 16.18
C ASN A 23 -2.85 12.60 15.31
N PRO A 24 -2.59 11.29 15.56
CA PRO A 24 -1.68 10.51 14.74
C PRO A 24 -2.17 10.41 13.28
N SER A 25 -1.24 10.38 12.35
CA SER A 25 -1.57 10.31 10.91
C SER A 25 -0.52 9.55 10.10
N GLY A 26 0.41 8.89 10.77
CA GLY A 26 1.38 8.00 10.14
C GLY A 26 0.74 6.69 9.71
N HIS A 27 1.30 6.08 8.66
CA HIS A 27 0.87 4.77 8.17
C HIS A 27 2.10 3.88 8.06
N LEU A 28 1.92 2.60 8.37
CA LEU A 28 3.00 1.62 8.32
C LEU A 28 3.46 1.38 6.89
N THR A 29 4.77 1.40 6.69
CA THR A 29 5.43 1.10 5.41
C THR A 29 5.86 -0.35 5.29
N GLN A 30 5.52 -1.17 6.27
CA GLN A 30 5.81 -2.61 6.32
C GLN A 30 4.64 -3.35 6.96
N THR A 31 4.62 -4.67 6.80
CA THR A 31 3.64 -5.58 7.40
C THR A 31 4.21 -6.16 8.68
N PHE A 32 3.44 -6.16 9.76
CA PHE A 32 3.80 -6.81 11.01
C PHE A 32 3.12 -8.17 11.09
N PRO A 33 3.85 -9.26 11.24
CA PRO A 33 3.30 -10.61 11.37
C PRO A 33 2.49 -10.75 12.66
N GLN A 34 1.57 -11.72 12.69
CA GLN A 34 0.80 -12.09 13.88
C GLN A 34 1.62 -12.99 14.80
N GLU A 35 2.46 -13.84 14.20
CA GLU A 35 3.29 -14.82 14.89
C GLU A 35 4.64 -14.99 14.19
N ASP A 36 5.56 -15.63 14.86
CA ASP A 36 6.87 -15.96 14.33
C ASP A 36 6.76 -16.92 13.15
N GLY A 37 7.54 -16.71 12.09
CA GLY A 37 7.47 -17.49 10.86
C GLY A 37 6.41 -17.07 9.85
N GLN A 38 5.53 -16.12 10.16
CA GLN A 38 4.52 -15.61 9.23
C GLN A 38 5.13 -14.55 8.28
N TRP A 39 6.14 -14.97 7.50
CA TRP A 39 6.77 -14.14 6.46
C TRP A 39 7.28 -15.02 5.30
N PRO A 40 7.52 -14.45 4.10
CA PRO A 40 7.89 -15.23 2.91
C PRO A 40 9.20 -16.00 3.03
N ALA A 41 10.20 -15.46 3.73
CA ALA A 41 11.52 -16.05 3.89
C ALA A 41 11.64 -16.87 5.18
N ASN A 42 10.79 -17.91 5.36
CA ASN A 42 10.65 -18.68 6.59
C ASN A 42 11.37 -20.05 6.56
N THR A 43 12.07 -20.40 5.51
CA THR A 43 12.87 -21.62 5.42
C THR A 43 14.35 -21.36 5.66
N ARG A 44 15.09 -22.39 6.13
CA ARG A 44 16.55 -22.28 6.32
C ARG A 44 17.33 -22.02 5.03
N GLU A 45 16.75 -22.30 3.88
CA GLU A 45 17.35 -22.04 2.58
C GLU A 45 17.22 -20.58 2.19
N GLN A 46 16.08 -19.95 2.56
CA GLN A 46 15.82 -18.55 2.33
C GLN A 46 16.56 -17.67 3.34
N PHE A 47 16.50 -18.04 4.64
CA PHE A 47 17.21 -17.33 5.70
C PHE A 47 17.63 -18.31 6.82
N PRO A 48 18.89 -18.30 7.25
CA PRO A 48 20.04 -17.50 6.80
C PRO A 48 20.73 -18.01 5.52
N GLY A 49 20.25 -19.07 4.88
CA GLY A 49 20.82 -19.70 3.69
C GLY A 49 21.63 -20.97 4.00
N LYS A 50 21.94 -21.78 2.98
CA LYS A 50 22.73 -23.01 3.07
C LYS A 50 23.96 -22.96 2.15
N PRO A 51 25.14 -23.44 2.59
CA PRO A 51 25.48 -23.70 3.99
C PRO A 51 25.30 -22.43 4.82
N LEU A 52 25.11 -22.59 6.13
CA LEU A 52 24.62 -21.56 7.04
C LEU A 52 25.19 -20.14 6.77
N GLY A 53 24.33 -19.21 6.37
CA GLY A 53 24.64 -17.79 6.14
C GLY A 53 25.35 -17.46 4.83
N LEU A 54 25.66 -18.43 3.94
CA LEU A 54 26.49 -18.16 2.77
C LEU A 54 25.72 -17.98 1.44
N LYS A 55 24.59 -18.66 1.27
CA LYS A 55 23.82 -18.65 0.01
C LYS A 55 22.33 -18.63 0.28
N PRO A 56 21.73 -17.45 0.60
CA PRO A 56 20.28 -17.34 0.72
C PRO A 56 19.63 -17.48 -0.67
N ILE A 57 18.48 -18.14 -0.72
CA ILE A 57 17.68 -18.33 -1.92
C ILE A 57 16.45 -17.44 -1.83
N TYR A 58 16.26 -16.56 -2.82
CA TYR A 58 15.10 -15.65 -2.93
C TYR A 58 13.97 -16.33 -3.74
N SER A 59 13.46 -17.45 -3.23
CA SER A 59 12.44 -18.25 -3.93
C SER A 59 11.05 -17.61 -3.91
N GLU A 60 10.81 -16.62 -3.05
CA GLU A 60 9.59 -15.83 -2.99
C GLU A 60 9.39 -14.92 -4.22
N GLY A 61 10.46 -14.60 -4.95
CA GLY A 61 10.42 -13.78 -6.16
C GLY A 61 9.78 -12.41 -5.92
N VAL A 62 8.71 -12.07 -6.65
CA VAL A 62 8.00 -10.78 -6.51
C VAL A 62 7.07 -10.71 -5.29
N PHE A 63 6.82 -11.86 -4.62
CA PHE A 63 5.92 -11.95 -3.48
C PHE A 63 6.65 -11.64 -2.17
N VAL A 64 7.12 -10.40 -2.03
CA VAL A 64 7.78 -9.90 -0.81
C VAL A 64 6.85 -9.00 -0.02
N GLY A 65 7.04 -8.94 1.31
CA GLY A 65 6.25 -8.10 2.21
C GLY A 65 4.74 -8.34 2.05
N TYR A 66 3.94 -7.27 2.02
CA TYR A 66 2.47 -7.35 1.94
C TYR A 66 1.96 -8.13 0.71
N ARG A 67 2.72 -8.20 -0.38
CA ARG A 67 2.33 -8.94 -1.60
C ARG A 67 2.20 -10.43 -1.32
N TRP A 68 3.11 -10.96 -0.50
CA TRP A 68 3.06 -12.36 -0.06
C TRP A 68 1.83 -12.62 0.83
N TYR A 69 1.56 -11.73 1.81
CA TYR A 69 0.40 -11.87 2.69
C TYR A 69 -0.91 -11.87 1.90
N VAL A 70 -1.07 -10.95 0.95
CA VAL A 70 -2.26 -10.87 0.10
C VAL A 70 -2.37 -12.09 -0.82
N ALA A 71 -1.27 -12.55 -1.41
CA ALA A 71 -1.26 -13.70 -2.33
C ALA A 71 -1.59 -15.02 -1.62
N ASN A 72 -1.19 -15.16 -0.35
CA ASN A 72 -1.42 -16.37 0.46
C ASN A 72 -2.62 -16.25 1.40
N ASN A 73 -3.43 -15.19 1.29
CA ASN A 73 -4.57 -14.91 2.18
C ASN A 73 -4.18 -14.94 3.68
N GLN A 74 -2.98 -14.50 4.00
CA GLN A 74 -2.49 -14.41 5.38
C GLN A 74 -2.95 -13.10 6.01
N ILE A 75 -3.45 -13.17 7.25
CA ILE A 75 -3.88 -12.00 8.01
C ILE A 75 -2.74 -11.60 8.96
N PRO A 76 -2.08 -10.46 8.75
CA PRO A 76 -1.03 -9.98 9.66
C PRO A 76 -1.64 -9.27 10.88
N LEU A 77 -0.83 -9.06 11.92
CA LEU A 77 -1.21 -8.24 13.07
C LEU A 77 -1.50 -6.79 12.63
N PHE A 78 -0.58 -6.19 11.86
CA PHE A 78 -0.81 -4.90 11.23
C PHE A 78 -0.43 -4.97 9.74
N PRO A 79 -1.40 -4.75 8.82
CA PRO A 79 -1.12 -4.79 7.40
C PRO A 79 -0.32 -3.57 6.93
N PHE A 80 0.33 -3.70 5.78
CA PHE A 80 0.95 -2.57 5.09
C PHE A 80 -0.07 -1.44 4.84
N GLY A 81 0.33 -0.22 5.12
CA GLY A 81 -0.52 0.96 5.00
C GLY A 81 -1.45 1.20 6.19
N TYR A 82 -1.41 0.37 7.24
CA TYR A 82 -2.21 0.56 8.44
C TYR A 82 -1.83 1.84 9.18
N GLY A 83 -2.82 2.57 9.68
CA GLY A 83 -2.63 3.78 10.47
C GLY A 83 -3.76 3.96 11.48
N LEU A 84 -3.45 4.67 12.56
CA LEU A 84 -4.39 5.04 13.62
C LEU A 84 -4.73 6.53 13.54
N SER A 85 -5.93 6.88 14.00
CA SER A 85 -6.38 8.26 14.14
C SER A 85 -7.40 8.37 15.28
N TYR A 86 -7.47 9.54 15.89
CA TYR A 86 -8.52 9.91 16.86
C TYR A 86 -9.81 10.41 16.17
N THR A 87 -9.89 10.31 14.86
CA THR A 87 -11.08 10.60 14.06
C THR A 87 -11.29 9.50 13.03
N THR A 88 -12.42 9.51 12.35
CA THR A 88 -12.80 8.53 11.35
C THR A 88 -12.93 9.19 9.97
N PHE A 89 -12.65 8.42 8.93
CA PHE A 89 -12.73 8.91 7.54
C PHE A 89 -13.55 7.94 6.69
N ALA A 90 -14.37 8.52 5.80
CA ALA A 90 -15.08 7.79 4.77
C ALA A 90 -14.49 8.12 3.40
N TYR A 91 -14.30 7.10 2.56
CA TYR A 91 -13.87 7.24 1.19
C TYR A 91 -15.05 7.00 0.25
N GLY A 92 -15.33 7.97 -0.62
CA GLY A 92 -16.33 7.82 -1.67
C GLY A 92 -15.87 6.87 -2.77
N THR A 93 -16.81 6.44 -3.59
CA THR A 93 -16.54 5.53 -4.71
C THR A 93 -15.54 6.15 -5.70
N PRO A 94 -14.44 5.45 -6.04
CA PRO A 94 -13.49 5.96 -7.01
C PRO A 94 -14.12 6.04 -8.41
N ARG A 95 -13.72 7.06 -9.16
CA ARG A 95 -14.15 7.30 -10.54
C ARG A 95 -12.95 7.51 -11.43
N LEU A 96 -13.02 7.00 -12.65
CA LEU A 96 -12.01 7.19 -13.68
C LEU A 96 -12.52 8.17 -14.73
N TYR A 97 -11.65 9.05 -15.20
CA TYR A 97 -11.98 9.92 -16.34
C TYR A 97 -12.19 9.13 -17.64
N LYS A 98 -11.39 8.08 -17.82
CA LYS A 98 -11.51 7.09 -18.92
C LYS A 98 -11.42 5.68 -18.34
N THR A 99 -12.21 4.76 -18.84
CA THR A 99 -12.22 3.34 -18.42
C THR A 99 -11.30 2.47 -19.29
N SER A 100 -10.65 3.06 -20.29
CA SER A 100 -9.64 2.39 -21.12
C SER A 100 -8.64 3.37 -21.71
N GLY A 101 -7.47 2.89 -22.10
CA GLY A 101 -6.43 3.69 -22.74
C GLY A 101 -5.24 2.87 -23.20
N ALA A 102 -4.26 3.56 -23.80
CA ALA A 102 -3.01 2.98 -24.27
C ALA A 102 -2.09 2.58 -23.12
N LYS A 103 -1.11 1.73 -23.37
CA LYS A 103 -0.13 1.20 -22.39
C LYS A 103 0.70 2.29 -21.68
N ASN A 104 0.88 3.42 -22.31
CA ASN A 104 1.66 4.55 -21.79
C ASN A 104 0.80 5.68 -21.23
N ALA A 105 -0.52 5.49 -21.14
CA ALA A 105 -1.42 6.51 -20.62
C ALA A 105 -1.51 6.47 -19.08
N PRO A 106 -1.35 7.60 -18.38
CA PRO A 106 -1.59 7.66 -16.94
C PRO A 106 -3.08 7.52 -16.63
N ILE A 107 -3.40 6.92 -15.48
CA ILE A 107 -4.78 6.73 -15.03
C ILE A 107 -5.05 7.71 -13.89
N LYS A 108 -6.02 8.62 -14.07
CA LYS A 108 -6.47 9.53 -13.01
C LYS A 108 -7.65 8.91 -12.26
N VAL A 109 -7.45 8.67 -10.97
CA VAL A 109 -8.45 8.11 -10.05
C VAL A 109 -8.93 9.24 -9.15
N THR A 110 -10.21 9.60 -9.23
CA THR A 110 -10.81 10.69 -8.45
C THR A 110 -11.86 10.11 -7.50
N PHE A 111 -11.85 10.56 -6.25
CA PHE A 111 -12.78 10.14 -5.20
C PHE A 111 -12.90 11.25 -4.16
N THR A 112 -13.89 11.14 -3.27
CA THR A 112 -14.04 12.04 -2.12
C THR A 112 -13.49 11.41 -0.86
N VAL A 113 -13.00 12.24 0.06
CA VAL A 113 -12.63 11.85 1.43
C VAL A 113 -13.34 12.79 2.38
N THR A 114 -14.06 12.22 3.34
CA THR A 114 -14.82 12.96 4.37
C THR A 114 -14.30 12.58 5.75
N ASN A 115 -14.02 13.56 6.60
CA ASN A 115 -13.81 13.33 8.02
C ASN A 115 -15.19 13.18 8.68
N THR A 116 -15.53 11.96 9.08
CA THR A 116 -16.82 11.61 9.69
C THR A 116 -16.80 11.69 11.22
N GLY A 117 -15.63 11.95 11.82
CA GLY A 117 -15.49 12.06 13.26
C GLY A 117 -15.55 13.50 13.77
N LYS A 118 -15.27 13.66 15.06
CA LYS A 118 -15.41 14.94 15.77
C LYS A 118 -14.10 15.72 15.95
N ARG A 119 -12.97 15.18 15.48
CA ARG A 119 -11.64 15.80 15.60
C ARG A 119 -11.06 16.04 14.22
N ALA A 120 -10.31 17.12 14.07
CA ALA A 120 -9.51 17.33 12.87
C ALA A 120 -8.38 16.29 12.80
N GLY A 121 -8.01 15.90 11.59
CA GLY A 121 -6.96 14.90 11.39
C GLY A 121 -6.58 14.72 9.94
N ALA A 122 -5.51 13.99 9.73
CA ALA A 122 -5.06 13.62 8.40
C ALA A 122 -5.19 12.10 8.17
N THR A 123 -5.50 11.73 6.94
CA THR A 123 -5.52 10.34 6.47
C THR A 123 -4.72 10.20 5.19
N VAL A 124 -4.38 8.95 4.84
CA VAL A 124 -3.64 8.63 3.61
C VAL A 124 -4.44 7.58 2.82
N PRO A 125 -5.41 8.01 1.98
CA PRO A 125 -6.03 7.11 1.03
C PRO A 125 -4.99 6.51 0.08
N GLN A 126 -5.11 5.21 -0.19
CA GLN A 126 -4.15 4.43 -0.93
C GLN A 126 -4.83 3.77 -2.12
N ILE A 127 -4.19 3.85 -3.29
CA ILE A 127 -4.61 3.16 -4.51
C ILE A 127 -3.72 1.96 -4.73
N TYR A 128 -4.34 0.80 -4.89
CA TYR A 128 -3.67 -0.44 -5.23
C TYR A 128 -4.12 -0.92 -6.61
N ILE A 129 -3.21 -1.57 -7.33
CA ILE A 129 -3.45 -2.11 -8.66
C ILE A 129 -3.36 -3.64 -8.62
N GLY A 130 -4.40 -4.31 -9.11
CA GLY A 130 -4.37 -5.71 -9.52
C GLY A 130 -4.18 -5.78 -11.03
N LYS A 131 -3.05 -6.31 -11.45
CA LYS A 131 -2.71 -6.49 -12.88
C LYS A 131 -3.42 -7.71 -13.47
N PRO A 132 -3.64 -7.79 -14.80
CA PRO A 132 -4.15 -8.99 -15.42
C PRO A 132 -3.17 -10.16 -15.22
N SER A 133 -3.70 -11.36 -15.00
CA SER A 133 -2.88 -12.57 -14.93
C SER A 133 -2.46 -13.02 -16.34
N GLN A 134 -1.23 -13.45 -16.46
CA GLN A 134 -0.70 -14.05 -17.69
C GLN A 134 0.14 -15.27 -17.32
N GLN A 135 0.01 -16.34 -18.09
CA GLN A 135 0.76 -17.57 -17.85
C GLN A 135 2.27 -17.30 -17.85
N GLY A 136 2.97 -17.84 -16.86
CA GLY A 136 4.42 -17.68 -16.70
C GLY A 136 4.89 -16.34 -16.13
N ILE A 137 3.98 -15.40 -15.84
CA ILE A 137 4.32 -14.11 -15.22
C ILE A 137 3.72 -14.06 -13.81
N PRO A 138 4.54 -14.09 -12.75
CA PRO A 138 4.04 -13.94 -11.39
C PRO A 138 3.57 -12.51 -11.15
N VAL A 139 2.30 -12.35 -10.82
CA VAL A 139 1.67 -11.04 -10.59
C VAL A 139 1.05 -11.00 -9.19
N PRO A 140 1.49 -10.11 -8.31
CA PRO A 140 0.85 -9.91 -7.02
C PRO A 140 -0.61 -9.45 -7.18
N PRO A 141 -1.54 -9.92 -6.32
CA PRO A 141 -2.95 -9.56 -6.41
C PRO A 141 -3.20 -8.06 -6.23
N LYS A 142 -2.36 -7.39 -5.42
CA LYS A 142 -2.41 -5.94 -5.19
C LYS A 142 -1.00 -5.37 -5.06
N GLU A 143 -0.74 -4.25 -5.74
CA GLU A 143 0.49 -3.47 -5.62
C GLU A 143 0.14 -2.00 -5.39
N LEU A 144 0.80 -1.35 -4.42
CA LEU A 144 0.59 0.09 -4.17
C LEU A 144 1.01 0.88 -5.41
N ALA A 145 0.07 1.69 -5.92
CA ALA A 145 0.28 2.49 -7.13
C ALA A 145 0.22 3.99 -6.87
N GLY A 146 -0.36 4.41 -5.75
CA GLY A 146 -0.38 5.82 -5.37
C GLY A 146 -1.03 6.05 -4.02
N PHE A 147 -0.68 7.18 -3.41
CA PHE A 147 -1.26 7.62 -2.14
C PHE A 147 -1.15 9.14 -2.03
N ARG A 148 -1.94 9.72 -1.14
CA ARG A 148 -1.88 11.15 -0.84
C ARG A 148 -2.30 11.43 0.60
N LYS A 149 -1.46 12.15 1.36
CA LYS A 149 -1.85 12.62 2.70
C LYS A 149 -2.77 13.82 2.59
N ILE A 150 -3.88 13.80 3.34
CA ILE A 150 -4.92 14.83 3.30
C ILE A 150 -5.32 15.16 4.73
N TYR A 151 -5.35 16.44 5.05
CA TYR A 151 -5.86 16.96 6.32
C TYR A 151 -7.29 17.48 6.14
N LEU A 152 -8.18 17.14 7.09
CA LEU A 152 -9.60 17.48 7.08
C LEU A 152 -10.06 17.90 8.48
N CYS A 153 -10.83 19.00 8.53
CA CYS A 153 -11.59 19.37 9.72
C CYS A 153 -12.80 18.44 9.92
N PRO A 154 -13.42 18.39 11.12
CA PRO A 154 -14.65 17.63 11.33
C PRO A 154 -15.73 17.97 10.31
N GLY A 155 -16.34 16.97 9.69
CA GLY A 155 -17.37 17.11 8.65
C GLY A 155 -16.85 17.58 7.28
N GLU A 156 -15.58 17.94 7.16
CA GLU A 156 -15.02 18.42 5.89
C GLU A 156 -14.91 17.27 4.86
N THR A 157 -15.27 17.58 3.62
CA THR A 157 -15.11 16.68 2.47
C THR A 157 -14.21 17.33 1.43
N LYS A 158 -13.21 16.58 0.96
CA LYS A 158 -12.33 16.98 -0.16
C LYS A 158 -12.39 15.98 -1.29
N THR A 159 -12.41 16.50 -2.52
CA THR A 159 -12.16 15.69 -3.72
C THR A 159 -10.67 15.53 -3.94
N VAL A 160 -10.25 14.28 -4.13
CA VAL A 160 -8.86 13.89 -4.29
C VAL A 160 -8.68 13.20 -5.61
N THR A 161 -7.62 13.56 -6.32
CA THR A 161 -7.18 12.85 -7.52
C THR A 161 -5.78 12.30 -7.27
N ILE A 162 -5.62 10.99 -7.52
CA ILE A 162 -4.33 10.30 -7.53
C ILE A 162 -4.07 9.83 -8.95
N THR A 163 -2.89 10.13 -9.47
CA THR A 163 -2.45 9.66 -10.79
C THR A 163 -1.65 8.39 -10.62
N VAL A 164 -2.05 7.34 -11.32
CA VAL A 164 -1.31 6.10 -11.46
C VAL A 164 -0.52 6.19 -12.77
N GLU A 165 0.79 6.22 -12.65
CA GLU A 165 1.68 6.32 -13.80
C GLU A 165 1.82 4.97 -14.51
N PRO A 166 2.13 4.92 -15.80
CA PRO A 166 2.28 3.67 -16.56
C PRO A 166 3.29 2.70 -15.94
N ARG A 167 4.30 3.22 -15.23
CA ARG A 167 5.29 2.41 -14.53
C ARG A 167 4.67 1.51 -13.45
N GLN A 168 3.63 1.96 -12.73
CA GLN A 168 2.94 1.15 -11.71
C GLN A 168 2.09 0.02 -12.33
N LEU A 169 1.75 0.13 -13.63
CA LEU A 169 1.04 -0.92 -14.37
C LEU A 169 1.99 -1.98 -14.93
N ALA A 170 3.29 -1.68 -15.01
CA ALA A 170 4.27 -2.53 -15.65
C ALA A 170 4.77 -3.67 -14.74
N TYR A 171 5.29 -4.73 -15.36
CA TYR A 171 6.11 -5.76 -14.74
C TYR A 171 7.48 -5.79 -15.42
N TRP A 172 8.49 -6.35 -14.77
CA TRP A 172 9.79 -6.55 -15.37
C TRP A 172 9.77 -7.78 -16.28
N ASN A 173 10.04 -7.60 -17.55
CA ASN A 173 10.16 -8.69 -18.51
C ASN A 173 11.65 -9.03 -18.70
N THR A 174 12.06 -10.19 -18.21
CA THR A 174 13.46 -10.65 -18.24
C THR A 174 13.97 -10.95 -19.65
N GLN A 175 13.09 -11.36 -20.58
CA GLN A 175 13.47 -11.63 -21.96
C GLN A 175 13.69 -10.34 -22.75
N ALA A 176 12.84 -9.33 -22.51
CA ALA A 176 12.93 -8.04 -23.17
C ALA A 176 13.85 -7.05 -22.44
N ASP A 177 14.36 -7.40 -21.24
CA ASP A 177 15.20 -6.60 -20.35
C ASP A 177 14.63 -5.20 -20.10
N ARG A 178 13.31 -5.11 -19.88
CA ARG A 178 12.61 -3.83 -19.68
C ARG A 178 11.27 -4.01 -18.95
N PHE A 179 10.73 -2.87 -18.48
CA PHE A 179 9.37 -2.81 -17.95
C PHE A 179 8.35 -2.82 -19.09
N VAL A 180 7.36 -3.72 -18.97
CA VAL A 180 6.30 -3.92 -19.96
C VAL A 180 4.94 -3.81 -19.28
N VAL A 181 4.03 -3.07 -19.90
CA VAL A 181 2.62 -3.01 -19.49
C VAL A 181 1.84 -4.04 -20.31
N MET A 182 1.20 -4.98 -19.61
CA MET A 182 0.34 -5.98 -20.25
C MET A 182 -0.96 -5.35 -20.74
N PRO A 183 -1.47 -5.71 -21.93
CA PRO A 183 -2.85 -5.40 -22.28
C PRO A 183 -3.80 -6.23 -21.41
N GLY A 184 -5.00 -5.70 -21.16
CA GLY A 184 -6.01 -6.42 -20.39
C GLY A 184 -6.68 -5.59 -19.30
N LEU A 185 -7.43 -6.26 -18.44
CA LEU A 185 -8.24 -5.65 -17.40
C LEU A 185 -7.44 -5.49 -16.09
N TYR A 186 -7.26 -4.25 -15.69
CA TYR A 186 -6.65 -3.86 -14.41
C TYR A 186 -7.75 -3.56 -13.38
N ARG A 187 -7.54 -4.01 -12.15
CA ARG A 187 -8.39 -3.67 -11.01
C ARG A 187 -7.73 -2.57 -10.20
N ILE A 188 -8.45 -1.52 -9.91
CA ILE A 188 -7.97 -0.35 -9.17
C ILE A 188 -8.75 -0.29 -7.86
N TYR A 189 -8.07 -0.55 -6.76
CA TYR A 189 -8.65 -0.59 -5.42
C TYR A 189 -8.35 0.71 -4.67
N LEU A 190 -9.35 1.22 -3.95
CA LEU A 190 -9.20 2.36 -3.03
C LEU A 190 -9.43 1.88 -1.60
N GLY A 191 -8.53 2.25 -0.70
CA GLY A 191 -8.68 1.92 0.70
C GLY A 191 -7.74 2.66 1.65
N SER A 192 -7.84 2.33 2.93
CA SER A 192 -7.00 2.88 4.01
C SER A 192 -5.71 2.09 4.23
N ASN A 193 -5.67 0.83 3.80
CA ASN A 193 -4.52 -0.07 3.83
C ASN A 193 -4.77 -1.22 2.85
N VAL A 194 -3.78 -2.09 2.65
CA VAL A 194 -3.86 -3.18 1.65
C VAL A 194 -4.98 -4.18 1.91
N ASN A 195 -5.33 -4.43 3.17
CA ASN A 195 -6.40 -5.36 3.55
C ASN A 195 -7.79 -4.70 3.59
N ASN A 196 -7.84 -3.38 3.76
CA ASN A 196 -9.08 -2.61 3.78
C ASN A 196 -9.21 -1.75 2.52
N THR A 197 -9.68 -2.37 1.44
CA THR A 197 -9.93 -1.73 0.13
C THR A 197 -11.38 -2.00 -0.30
N PRO A 198 -12.37 -1.36 0.33
CA PRO A 198 -13.79 -1.67 0.13
C PRO A 198 -14.33 -1.28 -1.25
N SER A 199 -13.62 -0.42 -1.97
CA SER A 199 -14.06 0.10 -3.28
C SER A 199 -13.08 -0.29 -4.39
N MET A 200 -13.61 -0.65 -5.56
CA MET A 200 -12.85 -1.04 -6.73
C MET A 200 -13.51 -0.51 -8.01
N VAL A 201 -12.68 -0.13 -8.97
CA VAL A 201 -13.06 0.16 -10.35
C VAL A 201 -12.11 -0.57 -11.31
N THR A 202 -12.53 -0.74 -12.55
CA THR A 202 -11.73 -1.44 -13.56
C THR A 202 -11.27 -0.50 -14.67
N TYR A 203 -10.09 -0.79 -15.23
CA TYR A 203 -9.51 -0.07 -16.36
C TYR A 203 -8.94 -1.05 -17.37
N THR A 204 -9.24 -0.86 -18.65
CA THR A 204 -8.75 -1.72 -19.74
C THR A 204 -7.57 -1.05 -20.46
N VAL A 205 -6.41 -1.69 -20.42
CA VAL A 205 -5.24 -1.32 -21.26
C VAL A 205 -5.35 -2.02 -22.60
N ARG A 206 -5.21 -1.25 -23.68
CA ARG A 206 -5.27 -1.73 -25.08
C ARG A 206 -3.88 -1.78 -25.71
#